data_a28b92af7fc3e0e9039e33937da083ff
#
_entry.id   a28b92af7fc3e0e9039e33937da083ff
#
_cell.length_a   1.000
_cell.length_b   1.000
_cell.length_c   1.000
_cell.angle_alpha   90.00
_cell.angle_beta   90.00
_cell.angle_gamma   90.00
#
_symmetry.space_group_name_H-M   'P 1'
#
loop_
_entity.id
_entity.type
_entity.pdbx_description
1 polymer ?
#
loop_
_entity_poly.entity_id
_entity_poly.type
_entity_poly.pdbx_seq_one_letter_code
_entity_poly.pdbx_strand_id
1 'polypeptide(L)'
;VAGVIEVSDSKSVIKLSASGTVTGTLPTGDTARGIGGIAGSLTTNGAAVKTLTNSAAVTGNRSVGGIAGYFSGKDQATGKDMSDCKNEGLILSSTAADDHSLAGHYIGGIVGYAHNASLSECRSRAGYADGYTYKQEDRDKLRGRYVGGIVGYGEQSVLYDCETEANGYVLGSEYVGGIIGALNQSDTQTALLSENGTRTT
;
A
#
# COMPACT_ATOMS: atom_id res chain seq x y z
N VAL A 1 -9.28 -10.00 7.94
CA VAL A 1 -10.27 -10.05 6.94
C VAL A 1 -10.00 -11.17 5.94
N ALA A 2 -9.43 -11.01 4.77
CA ALA A 2 -9.20 -12.11 3.82
C ALA A 2 -7.72 -12.28 3.47
N GLY A 3 -7.28 -13.52 3.23
CA GLY A 3 -5.95 -13.77 2.68
C GLY A 3 -5.88 -13.32 1.23
N VAL A 4 -6.89 -13.70 0.43
CA VAL A 4 -7.00 -13.33 -1.00
C VAL A 4 -8.42 -12.83 -1.28
N ILE A 5 -8.52 -11.76 -2.05
CA ILE A 5 -9.77 -11.25 -2.63
C ILE A 5 -9.55 -11.11 -4.13
N GLU A 6 -10.38 -11.78 -4.90
CA GLU A 6 -10.45 -11.63 -6.36
C GLU A 6 -11.82 -11.10 -6.75
N VAL A 7 -11.84 -10.00 -7.47
CA VAL A 7 -13.08 -9.35 -7.91
C VAL A 7 -13.11 -9.35 -9.43
N SER A 8 -14.06 -10.06 -10.00
CA SER A 8 -14.24 -10.16 -11.44
C SER A 8 -15.33 -9.22 -11.95
N ASP A 9 -15.23 -8.88 -13.21
CA ASP A 9 -16.06 -7.98 -14.02
C ASP A 9 -17.42 -7.57 -13.42
N SER A 10 -17.72 -6.34 -13.38
CA SER A 10 -18.99 -5.75 -12.90
C SER A 10 -19.29 -5.87 -11.38
N LYS A 11 -18.50 -6.60 -10.62
CA LYS A 11 -18.62 -6.65 -9.16
C LYS A 11 -17.76 -5.56 -8.52
N SER A 12 -18.20 -5.08 -7.39
CA SER A 12 -17.43 -4.10 -6.60
C SER A 12 -17.33 -4.57 -5.16
N VAL A 13 -16.16 -4.37 -4.55
CA VAL A 13 -15.96 -4.54 -3.11
C VAL A 13 -16.09 -3.17 -2.46
N ILE A 14 -17.07 -3.01 -1.60
CA ILE A 14 -17.35 -1.76 -0.92
C ILE A 14 -17.57 -1.96 0.58
N LYS A 15 -17.19 -0.95 1.38
CA LYS A 15 -17.47 -0.86 2.82
C LYS A 15 -16.96 -2.05 3.64
N LEU A 16 -15.73 -2.50 3.40
CA LEU A 16 -15.06 -3.41 4.30
C LEU A 16 -14.23 -2.61 5.32
N SER A 17 -14.21 -3.11 6.53
CA SER A 17 -13.35 -2.54 7.59
C SER A 17 -12.59 -3.64 8.32
N ALA A 18 -11.39 -3.30 8.78
CA ALA A 18 -10.58 -4.14 9.64
C ALA A 18 -10.13 -3.37 10.88
N SER A 19 -10.04 -4.09 12.01
CA SER A 19 -9.51 -3.58 13.27
C SER A 19 -8.74 -4.69 14.00
N GLY A 20 -7.99 -4.32 15.04
CA GLY A 20 -7.17 -5.26 15.80
C GLY A 20 -5.74 -5.36 15.27
N THR A 21 -5.21 -6.57 15.12
CA THR A 21 -3.83 -6.80 14.69
C THR A 21 -3.78 -7.86 13.59
N VAL A 22 -3.00 -7.59 12.55
CA VAL A 22 -2.66 -8.53 11.48
C VAL A 22 -1.15 -8.70 11.47
N THR A 23 -0.69 -9.93 11.61
CA THR A 23 0.74 -10.25 11.54
C THR A 23 0.96 -11.41 10.58
N GLY A 24 1.97 -11.29 9.74
CA GLY A 24 2.28 -12.31 8.76
C GLY A 24 3.76 -12.34 8.38
N THR A 25 4.18 -13.50 7.86
CA THR A 25 5.51 -13.70 7.29
C THR A 25 5.37 -14.41 5.96
N LEU A 26 5.89 -13.81 4.90
CA LEU A 26 5.90 -14.38 3.57
C LEU A 26 7.26 -15.04 3.28
N PRO A 27 7.27 -16.17 2.54
CA PRO A 27 8.51 -16.78 2.09
C PRO A 27 9.24 -15.88 1.09
N THR A 28 10.52 -16.10 0.94
CA THR A 28 11.34 -15.42 -0.07
C THR A 28 10.92 -15.82 -1.49
N GLY A 29 10.95 -14.86 -2.42
CA GLY A 29 10.70 -15.12 -3.86
C GLY A 29 9.26 -14.92 -4.32
N ASP A 30 8.29 -14.74 -3.43
CA ASP A 30 6.89 -14.50 -3.82
C ASP A 30 6.61 -13.00 -3.97
N THR A 31 6.27 -12.57 -5.17
CA THR A 31 5.98 -11.16 -5.49
C THR A 31 4.48 -10.86 -5.59
N ALA A 32 3.64 -11.88 -5.76
CA ALA A 32 2.19 -11.72 -5.92
C ALA A 32 1.40 -11.91 -4.62
N ARG A 33 2.08 -11.93 -3.48
CA ARG A 33 1.47 -12.04 -2.16
C ARG A 33 1.87 -10.87 -1.28
N GLY A 34 1.01 -10.59 -0.31
CA GLY A 34 1.25 -9.51 0.63
C GLY A 34 0.55 -9.75 1.97
N ILE A 35 0.77 -8.80 2.87
CA ILE A 35 0.15 -8.76 4.19
C ILE A 35 -0.61 -7.45 4.29
N GLY A 36 -1.92 -7.50 4.38
CA GLY A 36 -2.77 -6.32 4.43
C GLY A 36 -3.84 -6.40 5.51
N GLY A 37 -4.28 -5.23 5.98
CA GLY A 37 -5.33 -5.15 6.98
C GLY A 37 -6.66 -5.71 6.48
N ILE A 38 -7.00 -5.49 5.22
CA ILE A 38 -8.22 -6.02 4.58
C ILE A 38 -7.90 -7.29 3.80
N ALA A 39 -6.88 -7.28 2.97
CA ALA A 39 -6.49 -8.43 2.15
C ALA A 39 -4.97 -8.58 2.06
N GLY A 40 -4.47 -9.81 2.13
CA GLY A 40 -3.09 -10.10 1.80
C GLY A 40 -2.82 -9.83 0.31
N SER A 41 -3.67 -10.38 -0.56
CA SER A 41 -3.66 -10.12 -2.00
C SER A 41 -5.05 -9.71 -2.46
N LEU A 42 -5.13 -8.66 -3.26
CA LEU A 42 -6.35 -8.13 -3.85
C LEU A 42 -6.16 -7.95 -5.35
N THR A 43 -7.01 -8.58 -6.13
CA THR A 43 -6.97 -8.49 -7.59
C THR A 43 -8.30 -8.00 -8.13
N THR A 44 -8.26 -7.00 -8.99
CA THR A 44 -9.44 -6.50 -9.70
C THR A 44 -9.28 -6.77 -11.20
N ASN A 45 -10.27 -7.42 -11.79
CA ASN A 45 -10.32 -7.70 -13.22
C ASN A 45 -11.31 -6.76 -13.91
N GLY A 46 -11.13 -5.46 -13.75
CA GLY A 46 -12.03 -4.42 -14.26
C GLY A 46 -13.18 -4.06 -13.29
N ALA A 47 -13.19 -4.63 -12.10
CA ALA A 47 -14.09 -4.23 -11.02
C ALA A 47 -13.47 -3.09 -10.19
N ALA A 48 -14.29 -2.34 -9.48
CA ALA A 48 -13.84 -1.29 -8.58
C ALA A 48 -13.85 -1.74 -7.11
N VAL A 49 -12.81 -1.39 -6.40
CA VAL A 49 -12.70 -1.53 -4.94
C VAL A 49 -12.84 -0.15 -4.32
N LYS A 50 -13.78 0.02 -3.39
CA LYS A 50 -14.10 1.34 -2.84
C LYS A 50 -14.36 1.30 -1.34
N THR A 51 -14.04 2.41 -0.70
CA THR A 51 -14.42 2.71 0.69
C THR A 51 -13.99 1.62 1.68
N LEU A 52 -12.76 1.15 1.53
CA LEU A 52 -12.16 0.21 2.47
C LEU A 52 -11.46 0.99 3.58
N THR A 53 -11.68 0.60 4.83
CA THR A 53 -11.07 1.26 5.98
C THR A 53 -10.31 0.27 6.85
N ASN A 54 -9.04 0.54 7.09
CA ASN A 54 -8.24 -0.21 8.03
C ASN A 54 -7.88 0.62 9.27
N SER A 55 -8.18 0.09 10.44
CA SER A 55 -7.67 0.58 11.73
C SER A 55 -6.84 -0.47 12.48
N ALA A 56 -6.62 -1.63 11.85
CA ALA A 56 -5.75 -2.66 12.42
C ALA A 56 -4.28 -2.27 12.32
N ALA A 57 -3.49 -2.63 13.33
CA ALA A 57 -2.04 -2.64 13.20
C ALA A 57 -1.63 -3.82 12.29
N VAL A 58 -0.86 -3.53 11.25
CA VAL A 58 -0.41 -4.55 10.28
C VAL A 58 1.10 -4.66 10.34
N THR A 59 1.59 -5.88 10.59
CA THR A 59 3.03 -6.16 10.69
C THR A 59 3.42 -7.29 9.75
N GLY A 60 4.46 -7.09 8.97
CA GLY A 60 4.94 -8.11 8.06
C GLY A 60 6.33 -7.85 7.50
N ASN A 61 6.89 -8.87 6.84
CA ASN A 61 8.25 -8.81 6.31
C ASN A 61 8.35 -8.37 4.84
N ARG A 62 7.26 -8.44 4.09
CA ARG A 62 7.24 -8.11 2.64
C ARG A 62 5.86 -7.66 2.21
N SER A 63 5.80 -6.75 1.25
CA SER A 63 4.55 -6.26 0.64
C SER A 63 3.47 -6.02 1.69
N VAL A 64 3.71 -5.05 2.58
CA VAL A 64 2.82 -4.75 3.71
C VAL A 64 2.02 -3.49 3.40
N GLY A 65 0.70 -3.58 3.52
CA GLY A 65 -0.18 -2.44 3.31
C GLY A 65 -1.34 -2.38 4.29
N GLY A 66 -1.85 -1.19 4.54
CA GLY A 66 -3.01 -1.01 5.41
C GLY A 66 -4.27 -1.66 4.84
N ILE A 67 -4.50 -1.54 3.55
CA ILE A 67 -5.64 -2.16 2.85
C ILE A 67 -5.19 -3.48 2.23
N ALA A 68 -4.21 -3.47 1.35
CA ALA A 68 -3.73 -4.66 0.67
C ALA A 68 -2.21 -4.74 0.72
N GLY A 69 -1.67 -5.93 0.96
CA GLY A 69 -0.23 -6.16 0.84
C GLY A 69 0.20 -6.14 -0.62
N TYR A 70 -0.48 -6.89 -1.47
CA TYR A 70 -0.35 -6.89 -2.92
C TYR A 70 -1.68 -6.46 -3.55
N PHE A 71 -1.61 -5.55 -4.51
CA PHE A 71 -2.77 -5.12 -5.29
C PHE A 71 -2.48 -5.18 -6.78
N SER A 72 -3.31 -5.90 -7.52
CA SER A 72 -3.26 -5.96 -8.98
C SER A 72 -4.55 -5.41 -9.57
N GLY A 73 -4.42 -4.36 -10.35
CA GLY A 73 -5.48 -3.78 -11.16
C GLY A 73 -5.52 -4.36 -12.57
N LYS A 74 -6.39 -3.83 -13.41
CA LYS A 74 -6.51 -4.21 -14.81
C LYS A 74 -6.15 -3.08 -15.76
N ASP A 75 -6.42 -1.85 -15.37
CA ASP A 75 -6.38 -0.74 -16.32
C ASP A 75 -5.93 0.56 -15.64
N GLN A 76 -4.75 0.99 -16.02
CA GLN A 76 -4.20 2.28 -15.60
C GLN A 76 -4.97 3.47 -16.20
N ALA A 77 -5.63 3.30 -17.34
CA ALA A 77 -6.23 4.40 -18.09
C ALA A 77 -7.59 4.83 -17.53
N THR A 78 -8.34 3.95 -16.92
CA THR A 78 -9.69 4.25 -16.39
C THR A 78 -9.71 4.78 -14.97
N GLY A 79 -8.57 4.72 -14.27
CA GLY A 79 -8.28 5.51 -13.07
C GLY A 79 -9.02 5.11 -11.80
N LYS A 80 -9.63 3.91 -11.68
CA LYS A 80 -10.43 3.61 -10.49
C LYS A 80 -10.48 2.13 -10.09
N ASP A 81 -9.34 1.45 -10.13
CA ASP A 81 -9.31 0.09 -9.59
C ASP A 81 -9.52 0.09 -8.06
N MET A 82 -8.92 1.06 -7.36
CA MET A 82 -9.11 1.30 -5.93
C MET A 82 -9.39 2.78 -5.67
N SER A 83 -10.46 3.10 -4.93
CA SER A 83 -10.77 4.50 -4.61
C SER A 83 -11.36 4.68 -3.22
N ASP A 84 -11.21 5.89 -2.67
CA ASP A 84 -11.78 6.30 -1.38
C ASP A 84 -11.45 5.29 -0.25
N CYS A 85 -10.21 4.81 -0.22
CA CYS A 85 -9.75 3.87 0.79
C CYS A 85 -8.93 4.60 1.86
N LYS A 86 -9.12 4.20 3.12
CA LYS A 86 -8.49 4.86 4.27
C LYS A 86 -7.72 3.88 5.14
N ASN A 87 -6.50 4.25 5.50
CA ASN A 87 -5.74 3.57 6.54
C ASN A 87 -5.50 4.50 7.74
N GLU A 88 -5.97 4.07 8.90
CA GLU A 88 -5.73 4.71 10.20
C GLU A 88 -4.87 3.85 11.11
N GLY A 89 -4.58 2.62 10.69
CA GLY A 89 -3.80 1.65 11.44
C GLY A 89 -2.30 1.84 11.27
N LEU A 90 -1.55 1.34 12.24
CA LEU A 90 -0.09 1.30 12.23
C LEU A 90 0.40 0.24 11.24
N ILE A 91 1.30 0.61 10.33
CA ILE A 91 1.92 -0.31 9.38
C ILE A 91 3.39 -0.47 9.72
N LEU A 92 3.81 -1.71 9.98
CA LEU A 92 5.15 -2.04 10.46
C LEU A 92 5.84 -3.09 9.58
N SER A 93 7.14 -2.92 9.39
CA SER A 93 8.01 -4.00 8.93
C SER A 93 8.44 -4.88 10.10
N SER A 94 8.37 -6.20 9.93
CA SER A 94 8.92 -7.18 10.87
C SER A 94 10.35 -7.62 10.50
N THR A 95 10.93 -7.03 9.44
CA THR A 95 12.27 -7.40 8.98
C THR A 95 13.32 -6.84 9.93
N ALA A 96 14.31 -7.68 10.25
CA ALA A 96 15.47 -7.24 11.02
C ALA A 96 16.26 -6.18 10.23
N ALA A 97 16.87 -5.27 10.98
CA ALA A 97 17.61 -4.12 10.46
C ALA A 97 18.68 -4.45 9.42
N ASP A 98 19.28 -5.63 9.51
CA ASP A 98 20.49 -6.01 8.79
C ASP A 98 20.20 -6.92 7.59
N ASP A 99 18.95 -7.27 7.32
CA ASP A 99 18.60 -8.12 6.18
C ASP A 99 18.43 -7.30 4.89
N HIS A 100 19.55 -6.83 4.35
CA HIS A 100 19.60 -6.18 3.03
C HIS A 100 19.37 -7.16 1.86
N SER A 101 19.26 -8.46 2.14
CA SER A 101 19.17 -9.50 1.11
C SER A 101 17.79 -9.66 0.50
N LEU A 102 16.74 -9.11 1.12
CA LEU A 102 15.37 -9.30 0.69
C LEU A 102 14.95 -8.24 -0.33
N ALA A 103 15.12 -8.53 -1.60
CA ALA A 103 14.36 -7.85 -2.65
C ALA A 103 12.86 -7.94 -2.32
N GLY A 104 12.13 -6.81 -2.34
CA GLY A 104 10.68 -6.81 -2.18
C GLY A 104 10.14 -6.37 -0.82
N HIS A 105 10.88 -5.61 -0.06
CA HIS A 105 10.37 -4.95 1.15
C HIS A 105 9.56 -3.70 0.78
N TYR A 106 8.33 -3.92 0.40
CA TYR A 106 7.41 -2.87 -0.02
C TYR A 106 6.44 -2.56 1.10
N ILE A 107 6.53 -1.38 1.69
CA ILE A 107 5.69 -0.96 2.80
C ILE A 107 4.90 0.28 2.38
N GLY A 108 3.59 0.16 2.33
CA GLY A 108 2.70 1.26 1.98
C GLY A 108 1.59 1.47 3.00
N GLY A 109 1.21 2.69 3.21
CA GLY A 109 0.10 2.99 4.11
C GLY A 109 -1.23 2.40 3.62
N ILE A 110 -1.44 2.33 2.31
CA ILE A 110 -2.61 1.70 1.67
C ILE A 110 -2.21 0.36 1.03
N VAL A 111 -1.21 0.36 0.15
CA VAL A 111 -0.79 -0.83 -0.61
C VAL A 111 0.71 -1.02 -0.51
N GLY A 112 1.15 -2.23 -0.16
CA GLY A 112 2.58 -2.57 -0.15
C GLY A 112 3.17 -2.58 -1.56
N TYR A 113 2.62 -3.42 -2.44
CA TYR A 113 3.00 -3.51 -3.84
C TYR A 113 1.78 -3.38 -4.75
N ALA A 114 1.75 -2.37 -5.59
CA ALA A 114 0.74 -2.14 -6.61
C ALA A 114 1.27 -2.52 -7.99
N HIS A 115 0.53 -3.35 -8.72
CA HIS A 115 0.87 -3.81 -10.07
C HIS A 115 -0.26 -3.51 -11.05
N ASN A 116 0.06 -2.81 -12.14
CA ASN A 116 -0.88 -2.46 -13.21
C ASN A 116 -2.20 -1.88 -12.65
N ALA A 117 -2.09 -0.98 -11.70
CA ALA A 117 -3.21 -0.54 -10.89
C ALA A 117 -3.37 0.98 -10.85
N SER A 118 -4.60 1.43 -10.67
CA SER A 118 -4.90 2.83 -10.40
C SER A 118 -5.52 3.00 -9.02
N LEU A 119 -4.97 3.92 -8.24
CA LEU A 119 -5.48 4.32 -6.94
C LEU A 119 -5.92 5.78 -6.99
N SER A 120 -7.10 6.09 -6.43
CA SER A 120 -7.57 7.47 -6.34
C SER A 120 -8.19 7.77 -4.98
N GLU A 121 -8.05 9.02 -4.54
CA GLU A 121 -8.70 9.52 -3.32
C GLU A 121 -8.38 8.66 -2.07
N CYS A 122 -7.23 7.97 -2.08
CA CYS A 122 -6.82 7.13 -0.97
C CYS A 122 -6.03 7.94 0.07
N ARG A 123 -6.32 7.72 1.34
CA ARG A 123 -5.73 8.46 2.45
C ARG A 123 -5.09 7.53 3.47
N SER A 124 -3.94 7.90 3.96
CA SER A 124 -3.26 7.13 4.98
C SER A 124 -2.66 8.00 6.07
N ARG A 125 -2.86 7.59 7.30
CA ARG A 125 -2.09 8.05 8.46
C ARG A 125 -0.79 7.26 8.62
N ALA A 126 -0.12 6.95 7.55
CA ALA A 126 1.04 6.07 7.54
C ALA A 126 1.91 6.21 8.79
N GLY A 127 2.16 5.10 9.47
CA GLY A 127 3.14 5.00 10.53
C GLY A 127 2.58 4.90 11.94
N TYR A 128 1.72 5.78 12.42
CA TYR A 128 1.34 5.79 13.83
C TYR A 128 -0.13 6.10 14.09
N ALA A 129 -0.72 5.37 15.05
CA ALA A 129 -2.05 5.67 15.58
C ALA A 129 -2.02 6.95 16.45
N ASP A 130 -3.19 7.58 16.64
CA ASP A 130 -3.34 8.71 17.55
C ASP A 130 -2.82 8.39 18.95
N GLY A 131 -2.04 9.31 19.51
CA GLY A 131 -1.45 9.16 20.83
C GLY A 131 -0.16 8.32 20.88
N TYR A 132 0.28 7.80 19.75
CA TYR A 132 1.56 7.08 19.71
C TYR A 132 2.73 8.07 19.73
N THR A 133 3.66 7.85 20.63
CA THR A 133 4.93 8.60 20.69
C THR A 133 6.01 7.77 20.01
N TYR A 134 6.64 8.34 18.98
CA TYR A 134 7.79 7.72 18.32
C TYR A 134 8.88 7.36 19.31
N LYS A 135 9.31 6.11 19.29
CA LYS A 135 10.45 5.63 20.07
C LYS A 135 11.59 5.26 19.13
N GLN A 136 12.83 5.45 19.58
CA GLN A 136 14.02 5.10 18.80
C GLN A 136 14.03 3.62 18.38
N GLU A 137 13.50 2.74 19.22
CA GLU A 137 13.37 1.30 18.94
C GLU A 137 12.41 0.98 17.79
N ASP A 138 11.45 1.87 17.50
CA ASP A 138 10.50 1.68 16.40
C ASP A 138 11.12 2.03 15.05
N ARG A 139 12.15 2.87 15.05
CA ARG A 139 12.97 3.19 13.90
C ARG A 139 13.53 1.93 13.21
N ASP A 140 13.85 0.91 13.99
CA ASP A 140 14.39 -0.33 13.50
C ASP A 140 13.30 -1.28 12.94
N LYS A 141 12.04 -1.05 13.27
CA LYS A 141 10.90 -1.86 12.81
C LYS A 141 10.33 -1.39 11.47
N LEU A 142 10.56 -0.14 11.09
CA LEU A 142 10.02 0.46 9.86
C LEU A 142 10.99 0.36 8.67
N ARG A 143 11.97 -0.50 8.72
CA ARG A 143 13.01 -0.66 7.68
C ARG A 143 12.52 -1.43 6.47
N GLY A 144 11.46 -0.96 5.84
CA GLY A 144 11.20 -1.33 4.47
C GLY A 144 12.24 -0.69 3.53
N ARG A 145 12.58 -1.35 2.46
CA ARG A 145 13.46 -0.79 1.43
C ARG A 145 12.74 0.25 0.58
N TYR A 146 11.49 -0.02 0.25
CA TYR A 146 10.61 0.88 -0.50
C TYR A 146 9.42 1.22 0.38
N VAL A 147 9.41 2.44 0.91
CA VAL A 147 8.38 2.87 1.87
C VAL A 147 7.66 4.09 1.36
N GLY A 148 6.36 3.99 1.20
CA GLY A 148 5.51 5.10 0.80
C GLY A 148 4.34 5.32 1.75
N GLY A 149 3.93 6.55 1.90
CA GLY A 149 2.77 6.87 2.71
C GLY A 149 1.47 6.25 2.18
N ILE A 150 1.38 6.04 0.86
CA ILE A 150 0.27 5.38 0.19
C ILE A 150 0.73 4.02 -0.40
N VAL A 151 1.73 4.02 -1.26
CA VAL A 151 2.21 2.82 -1.97
C VAL A 151 3.70 2.62 -1.71
N GLY A 152 4.11 1.43 -1.28
CA GLY A 152 5.53 1.09 -1.11
C GLY A 152 6.25 1.03 -2.45
N TYR A 153 5.76 0.19 -3.34
CA TYR A 153 6.28 0.04 -4.70
C TYR A 153 5.14 -0.05 -5.71
N GLY A 154 5.18 0.80 -6.72
CA GLY A 154 4.25 0.77 -7.84
C GLY A 154 4.94 0.29 -9.12
N GLU A 155 4.39 -0.71 -9.76
CA GLU A 155 4.79 -1.15 -11.08
C GLU A 155 3.63 -0.92 -12.04
N GLN A 156 3.88 -0.15 -13.11
CA GLN A 156 2.85 0.22 -14.07
C GLN A 156 1.56 0.71 -13.39
N SER A 157 1.71 1.56 -12.39
CA SER A 157 0.59 2.00 -11.54
C SER A 157 0.47 3.51 -11.54
N VAL A 158 -0.74 4.01 -11.29
CA VAL A 158 -1.07 5.44 -11.31
C VAL A 158 -1.79 5.82 -10.02
N LEU A 159 -1.45 6.98 -9.47
CA LEU A 159 -2.06 7.53 -8.28
C LEU A 159 -2.69 8.89 -8.58
N TYR A 160 -3.93 9.10 -8.13
CA TYR A 160 -4.68 10.35 -8.26
C TYR A 160 -5.19 10.81 -6.90
N ASP A 161 -5.02 12.06 -6.55
CA ASP A 161 -5.60 12.67 -5.35
C ASP A 161 -5.40 11.84 -4.06
N CYS A 162 -4.25 11.14 -3.97
CA CYS A 162 -3.89 10.35 -2.80
C CYS A 162 -3.12 11.21 -1.79
N GLU A 163 -3.42 11.04 -0.51
CA GLU A 163 -2.88 11.89 0.55
C GLU A 163 -2.32 11.06 1.72
N THR A 164 -1.15 11.47 2.22
CA THR A 164 -0.67 11.07 3.54
C THR A 164 -1.06 12.16 4.53
N GLU A 165 -1.89 11.81 5.52
CA GLU A 165 -2.42 12.77 6.48
C GLU A 165 -1.34 13.40 7.36
N ALA A 166 -1.57 14.64 7.81
CA ALA A 166 -0.59 15.53 8.43
C ALA A 166 0.12 15.01 9.70
N ASN A 167 -0.38 14.01 10.36
CA ASN A 167 0.27 13.41 11.53
C ASN A 167 0.83 12.01 11.26
N GLY A 168 0.94 11.63 9.98
CA GLY A 168 1.55 10.38 9.57
C GLY A 168 3.07 10.48 9.51
N TYR A 169 3.75 9.40 9.90
CA TYR A 169 5.19 9.25 9.77
C TYR A 169 5.49 8.19 8.72
N VAL A 170 6.32 8.54 7.74
CA VAL A 170 6.82 7.60 6.75
C VAL A 170 8.31 7.43 7.00
N LEU A 171 8.71 6.24 7.43
CA LEU A 171 10.08 5.93 7.81
C LEU A 171 10.56 4.68 7.09
N GLY A 172 11.75 4.71 6.57
CA GLY A 172 12.34 3.58 5.84
C GLY A 172 13.85 3.70 5.73
N SER A 173 14.49 2.72 5.08
CA SER A 173 15.95 2.64 4.99
C SER A 173 16.54 3.16 3.68
N GLU A 174 15.84 3.03 2.54
CA GLU A 174 16.40 3.38 1.23
C GLU A 174 15.46 4.30 0.43
N TYR A 175 14.46 3.77 -0.21
CA TYR A 175 13.55 4.54 -1.06
C TYR A 175 12.31 4.94 -0.26
N VAL A 176 12.30 6.14 0.29
CA VAL A 176 11.25 6.63 1.17
C VAL A 176 10.58 7.85 0.56
N GLY A 177 9.28 7.76 0.33
CA GLY A 177 8.47 8.84 -0.22
C GLY A 177 7.20 9.09 0.59
N GLY A 178 6.79 10.36 0.70
CA GLY A 178 5.56 10.73 1.40
C GLY A 178 4.31 10.07 0.80
N ILE A 179 4.28 9.81 -0.50
CA ILE A 179 3.19 9.15 -1.20
C ILE A 179 3.62 7.77 -1.69
N ILE A 180 4.71 7.67 -2.44
CA ILE A 180 5.19 6.41 -3.02
C ILE A 180 6.69 6.25 -2.78
N GLY A 181 7.12 5.04 -2.41
CA GLY A 181 8.53 4.73 -2.19
C GLY A 181 9.30 4.61 -3.50
N ALA A 182 8.80 3.86 -4.46
CA ALA A 182 9.32 3.82 -5.82
C ALA A 182 8.22 3.52 -6.83
N LEU A 183 8.38 4.05 -8.03
CA LEU A 183 7.47 3.84 -9.16
C LEU A 183 8.27 3.40 -10.38
N ASN A 184 7.93 2.24 -10.93
CA ASN A 184 8.49 1.70 -12.16
C ASN A 184 7.42 1.72 -13.25
N GLN A 185 7.69 2.44 -14.32
CA GLN A 185 6.82 2.54 -15.49
C GLN A 185 7.55 1.99 -16.72
N SER A 186 6.84 1.30 -17.58
CA SER A 186 7.38 0.94 -18.88
C SER A 186 7.44 2.17 -19.80
N ASP A 187 8.34 2.16 -20.78
CA ASP A 187 8.60 3.28 -21.72
C ASP A 187 7.36 3.74 -22.51
N THR A 188 6.29 2.98 -22.50
CA THR A 188 5.05 3.27 -23.22
C THR A 188 3.98 3.97 -22.41
N GLN A 189 4.21 4.16 -21.11
CA GLN A 189 3.21 4.78 -20.22
C GLN A 189 3.84 5.88 -19.36
N THR A 190 3.22 7.04 -19.39
CA THR A 190 3.65 8.18 -18.57
C THR A 190 3.19 7.96 -17.15
N ALA A 191 4.12 7.95 -16.19
CA ALA A 191 3.77 7.97 -14.77
C ALA A 191 3.04 9.28 -14.45
N LEU A 192 1.85 9.15 -13.90
CA LEU A 192 1.05 10.31 -13.53
C LEU A 192 0.86 10.33 -12.03
N LEU A 193 1.53 11.29 -11.38
CA LEU A 193 1.15 11.78 -10.08
C LEU A 193 0.37 13.06 -10.35
N SER A 194 -0.91 13.08 -10.08
CA SER A 194 -1.76 14.23 -10.33
C SER A 194 -2.38 14.73 -9.04
N GLU A 195 -2.29 16.02 -8.81
CA GLU A 195 -3.14 16.73 -7.87
C GLU A 195 -4.41 17.21 -8.60
N ASN A 196 -5.57 17.06 -7.98
CA ASN A 196 -6.86 17.56 -8.46
C ASN A 196 -7.29 17.05 -9.86
N GLY A 197 -6.98 15.80 -10.19
CA GLY A 197 -7.44 15.19 -11.42
C GLY A 197 -6.87 15.81 -12.72
N THR A 198 -5.89 16.69 -12.61
CA THR A 198 -5.25 17.30 -13.78
C THR A 198 -4.03 16.47 -14.17
N ARG A 199 -4.04 15.94 -15.39
CA ARG A 199 -2.87 15.25 -15.95
C ARG A 199 -1.72 16.24 -16.16
N THR A 200 -0.62 16.03 -15.48
CA THR A 200 0.65 16.65 -15.88
C THR A 200 1.39 15.68 -16.80
N THR A 201 1.51 16.05 -18.06
CA THR A 201 2.34 15.35 -19.05
C THR A 201 3.80 15.78 -18.93
#